data_0f38a47f7adf47f30d4e4dc00a6f7e1f
#
_entry.id   0f38a47f7adf47f30d4e4dc00a6f7e1f
#
_cell.length_a   1.000
_cell.length_b   1.000
_cell.length_c   1.000
_cell.angle_alpha   90.00
_cell.angle_beta   90.00
_cell.angle_gamma   90.00
#
_symmetry.space_group_name_H-M   'P 1'
#
loop_
_entity.id
_entity.type
_entity.pdbx_description
1 polymer ?
#
loop_
_entity_poly.entity_id
_entity_poly.type
_entity_poly.pdbx_seq_one_letter_code
_entity_poly.pdbx_strand_id
1 'polypeptide(L)'
;MKREQWKSQIGFLLAAVGSAIGLGNIWRFSYMAYANGGGAFLIPYAVALFTAGIPLLLLEFALGHERIGSAPVACAKVSKHWEWLGWWTVIFVMFGIELYYTVIIAWCLDFFVLSFNLGWGPDPNTFFFKKFLAISGSPGHIGGIQTAIFVALIVVWFANWYIVYRGVGKGIENANKIFMPLLFILTAVLVFWAITLKGAGVGIKAYLIPDFTKLTHPKVWIDAYSQIFFTLSLGFGIMIAYASYLPKKAELVKNTYLTAFINCGYSIFAGFAVFSVLGFMATNQGKPLSKVVSQSIGLAFVAYPKAVSLIPGGNLFGAIFFLCLVMAGLSSSVSIMEAFVSAMIDKFGYSREKVVTVCSLLGFLGSIIFTTQGGLYWLDIVDHFITHYGLVTVGILEAILVGWFLGTHVLKDHINQVSSSIVGLWWDILIKYFVPLVLGIILVGDIYHEVSKPYGGYSWAAVLGIGVNWIILTILVAIVFASRPWRVDYNKIRVAEQFEDVEEWERDEIT
;
A
#
# COMPACT_ATOMS: atom_id res chain seq x y z
N MET A 1 -29.89 -3.96 1.12
CA MET A 1 -29.02 -3.28 2.09
C MET A 1 -28.51 -2.00 1.46
N LYS A 2 -28.62 -0.86 2.16
CA LYS A 2 -28.04 0.41 1.70
C LYS A 2 -26.61 0.52 2.24
N ARG A 3 -25.65 0.82 1.36
CA ARG A 3 -24.26 1.08 1.74
C ARG A 3 -24.08 2.54 2.11
N GLU A 4 -23.06 2.83 2.91
CA GLU A 4 -22.61 4.20 3.16
C GLU A 4 -22.17 4.87 1.83
N GLN A 5 -22.08 6.20 1.82
CA GLN A 5 -21.63 6.99 0.70
C GLN A 5 -20.59 7.99 1.17
N TRP A 6 -19.63 8.33 0.29
CA TRP A 6 -18.73 9.45 0.51
C TRP A 6 -19.52 10.74 0.62
N LYS A 7 -19.10 11.64 1.50
CA LYS A 7 -19.77 12.94 1.66
C LYS A 7 -19.36 13.92 0.56
N SER A 8 -18.18 13.71 -0.04
CA SER A 8 -17.61 14.65 -1.01
C SER A 8 -16.69 13.94 -2.01
N GLN A 9 -16.57 14.51 -3.22
CA GLN A 9 -15.63 14.03 -4.24
C GLN A 9 -14.19 14.17 -3.77
N ILE A 10 -13.86 15.28 -3.11
CA ILE A 10 -12.53 15.51 -2.53
C ILE A 10 -12.25 14.48 -1.44
N GLY A 11 -13.25 14.13 -0.61
CA GLY A 11 -13.11 13.11 0.41
C GLY A 11 -12.79 11.73 -0.17
N PHE A 12 -13.48 11.32 -1.23
CA PHE A 12 -13.16 10.11 -1.96
C PHE A 12 -11.73 10.16 -2.54
N LEU A 13 -11.38 11.24 -3.24
CA LEU A 13 -10.06 11.39 -3.85
C LEU A 13 -8.94 11.33 -2.80
N LEU A 14 -9.10 12.06 -1.68
CA LEU A 14 -8.10 12.05 -0.60
C LEU A 14 -7.99 10.68 0.07
N ALA A 15 -9.10 9.93 0.20
CA ALA A 15 -9.07 8.58 0.73
C ALA A 15 -8.38 7.60 -0.26
N ALA A 16 -8.67 7.69 -1.56
CA ALA A 16 -8.01 6.87 -2.58
C ALA A 16 -6.50 7.19 -2.68
N VAL A 17 -6.14 8.47 -2.69
CA VAL A 17 -4.75 8.93 -2.65
C VAL A 17 -4.07 8.49 -1.35
N GLY A 18 -4.74 8.62 -0.20
CA GLY A 18 -4.22 8.22 1.11
C GLY A 18 -4.05 6.72 1.26
N SER A 19 -4.87 5.92 0.59
CA SER A 19 -4.65 4.49 0.49
C SER A 19 -3.42 4.15 -0.36
N ALA A 20 -3.22 4.88 -1.46
CA ALA A 20 -2.11 4.67 -2.37
C ALA A 20 -0.78 5.19 -1.82
N ILE A 21 -0.78 6.36 -1.15
CA ILE A 21 0.43 6.93 -0.53
C ILE A 21 0.68 6.23 0.81
N GLY A 22 1.58 5.26 0.79
CA GLY A 22 2.04 4.55 1.98
C GLY A 22 3.53 4.75 2.26
N LEU A 23 4.05 3.94 3.18
CA LEU A 23 5.47 3.94 3.56
C LEU A 23 6.39 3.69 2.36
N GLY A 24 5.94 2.87 1.40
CA GLY A 24 6.69 2.52 0.20
C GLY A 24 7.01 3.69 -0.74
N ASN A 25 6.18 4.74 -0.75
CA ASN A 25 6.40 5.94 -1.57
C ASN A 25 7.66 6.71 -1.16
N ILE A 26 8.00 6.68 0.13
CA ILE A 26 9.15 7.43 0.68
C ILE A 26 10.42 6.60 0.56
N TRP A 27 10.45 5.38 1.09
CA TRP A 27 11.71 4.62 1.14
C TRP A 27 11.90 3.61 0.01
N ARG A 28 10.85 2.84 -0.38
CA ARG A 28 10.97 1.80 -1.40
C ARG A 28 11.20 2.42 -2.78
N PHE A 29 10.42 3.43 -3.14
CA PHE A 29 10.57 4.14 -4.41
C PHE A 29 11.98 4.75 -4.54
N SER A 30 12.45 5.45 -3.50
CA SER A 30 13.78 6.07 -3.51
C SER A 30 14.90 5.03 -3.67
N TYR A 31 14.80 3.90 -2.98
CA TYR A 31 15.76 2.82 -3.16
C TYR A 31 15.71 2.23 -4.58
N MET A 32 14.51 1.98 -5.13
CA MET A 32 14.34 1.47 -6.49
C MET A 32 14.90 2.43 -7.54
N ALA A 33 14.65 3.74 -7.39
CA ALA A 33 15.21 4.74 -8.27
C ALA A 33 16.75 4.72 -8.25
N TYR A 34 17.37 4.62 -7.06
CA TYR A 34 18.83 4.53 -6.93
C TYR A 34 19.40 3.25 -7.56
N ALA A 35 18.82 2.10 -7.23
CA ALA A 35 19.32 0.79 -7.67
C ALA A 35 19.21 0.60 -9.20
N ASN A 36 18.24 1.29 -9.83
CA ASN A 36 17.89 1.12 -11.24
C ASN A 36 18.30 2.30 -12.13
N GLY A 37 19.32 3.09 -11.71
CA GLY A 37 19.94 4.10 -12.59
C GLY A 37 19.40 5.51 -12.42
N GLY A 38 18.91 5.87 -11.24
CA GLY A 38 18.49 7.24 -10.93
C GLY A 38 17.34 7.70 -11.82
N GLY A 39 17.53 8.85 -12.50
CA GLY A 39 16.51 9.40 -13.39
C GLY A 39 16.11 8.51 -14.56
N ALA A 40 16.95 7.56 -14.97
CA ALA A 40 16.58 6.59 -16.01
C ALA A 40 15.42 5.68 -15.58
N PHE A 41 15.30 5.36 -14.29
CA PHE A 41 14.22 4.55 -13.75
C PHE A 41 12.83 5.15 -13.97
N LEU A 42 12.72 6.48 -14.09
CA LEU A 42 11.44 7.15 -14.32
C LEU A 42 10.80 6.75 -15.67
N ILE A 43 11.59 6.27 -16.64
CA ILE A 43 11.06 5.82 -17.94
C ILE A 43 10.26 4.51 -17.76
N PRO A 44 10.85 3.40 -17.29
CA PRO A 44 10.08 2.17 -17.06
C PRO A 44 8.98 2.35 -16.02
N TYR A 45 9.17 3.23 -15.03
CA TYR A 45 8.14 3.58 -14.05
C TYR A 45 6.92 4.25 -14.71
N ALA A 46 7.13 5.22 -15.61
CA ALA A 46 6.05 5.84 -16.38
C ALA A 46 5.38 4.83 -17.33
N VAL A 47 6.16 4.00 -18.03
CA VAL A 47 5.60 2.95 -18.90
C VAL A 47 4.71 2.00 -18.08
N ALA A 48 5.19 1.52 -16.94
CA ALA A 48 4.41 0.66 -16.06
C ALA A 48 3.13 1.34 -15.56
N LEU A 49 3.21 2.65 -15.24
CA LEU A 49 2.06 3.44 -14.82
C LEU A 49 0.96 3.47 -15.89
N PHE A 50 1.33 3.76 -17.14
CA PHE A 50 0.34 3.90 -18.23
C PHE A 50 -0.13 2.55 -18.80
N THR A 51 0.68 1.51 -18.73
CA THR A 51 0.34 0.21 -19.35
C THR A 51 -0.26 -0.81 -18.38
N ALA A 52 -0.04 -0.65 -17.07
CA ALA A 52 -0.61 -1.54 -16.04
C ALA A 52 -1.29 -0.76 -14.92
N GLY A 53 -0.64 0.26 -14.34
CA GLY A 53 -1.13 0.96 -13.17
C GLY A 53 -2.49 1.62 -13.38
N ILE A 54 -2.58 2.58 -14.29
CA ILE A 54 -3.81 3.30 -14.62
C ILE A 54 -4.90 2.34 -15.16
N PRO A 55 -4.60 1.41 -16.09
CA PRO A 55 -5.61 0.47 -16.56
C PRO A 55 -6.23 -0.39 -15.46
N LEU A 56 -5.42 -0.93 -14.54
CA LEU A 56 -5.91 -1.75 -13.43
C LEU A 56 -6.63 -0.92 -12.37
N LEU A 57 -6.14 0.27 -12.04
CA LEU A 57 -6.82 1.17 -11.11
C LEU A 57 -8.22 1.55 -11.63
N LEU A 58 -8.32 1.83 -12.93
CA LEU A 58 -9.60 2.10 -13.59
C LEU A 58 -10.51 0.88 -13.60
N LEU A 59 -9.94 -0.33 -13.78
CA LEU A 59 -10.67 -1.59 -13.67
C LEU A 59 -11.29 -1.75 -12.28
N GLU A 60 -10.50 -1.59 -11.21
CA GLU A 60 -10.98 -1.74 -9.84
C GLU A 60 -12.04 -0.69 -9.49
N PHE A 61 -11.84 0.58 -9.87
CA PHE A 61 -12.85 1.62 -9.70
C PHE A 61 -14.14 1.30 -10.47
N ALA A 62 -14.03 0.91 -11.72
CA ALA A 62 -15.19 0.59 -12.55
C ALA A 62 -15.93 -0.66 -12.02
N LEU A 63 -15.18 -1.69 -11.61
CA LEU A 63 -15.76 -2.92 -11.07
C LEU A 63 -16.52 -2.65 -9.77
N GLY A 64 -15.92 -1.88 -8.85
CA GLY A 64 -16.55 -1.50 -7.60
C GLY A 64 -17.77 -0.63 -7.77
N HIS A 65 -17.72 0.35 -8.68
CA HIS A 65 -18.78 1.29 -8.94
C HIS A 65 -19.97 0.66 -9.70
N GLU A 66 -19.67 -0.13 -10.75
CA GLU A 66 -20.71 -0.79 -11.56
C GLU A 66 -21.41 -1.91 -10.76
N ARG A 67 -20.61 -2.73 -10.03
CA ARG A 67 -21.15 -3.86 -9.26
C ARG A 67 -21.68 -3.47 -7.88
N ILE A 68 -21.41 -2.31 -7.38
CA ILE A 68 -21.85 -1.76 -6.08
C ILE A 68 -21.66 -2.80 -4.98
N GLY A 69 -20.41 -2.92 -4.47
CA GLY A 69 -20.10 -3.87 -3.40
C GLY A 69 -18.60 -4.01 -3.18
N SER A 70 -18.25 -4.68 -2.07
CA SER A 70 -16.89 -5.11 -1.77
C SER A 70 -16.38 -6.10 -2.82
N ALA A 71 -15.08 -6.40 -2.82
CA ALA A 71 -14.47 -7.29 -3.80
C ALA A 71 -15.17 -8.66 -3.91
N PRO A 72 -15.57 -9.36 -2.82
CA PRO A 72 -16.35 -10.61 -2.93
C PRO A 72 -17.72 -10.42 -3.61
N VAL A 73 -18.40 -9.30 -3.35
CA VAL A 73 -19.69 -8.98 -4.01
C VAL A 73 -19.47 -8.72 -5.48
N ALA A 74 -18.48 -7.91 -5.83
CA ALA A 74 -18.17 -7.57 -7.20
C ALA A 74 -17.83 -8.81 -8.03
N CYS A 75 -16.96 -9.68 -7.51
CA CYS A 75 -16.61 -10.96 -8.14
C CYS A 75 -17.82 -11.91 -8.25
N ALA A 76 -18.64 -12.03 -7.20
CA ALA A 76 -19.83 -12.89 -7.21
C ALA A 76 -20.90 -12.41 -8.21
N LYS A 77 -21.04 -11.08 -8.42
CA LYS A 77 -21.94 -10.50 -9.43
C LYS A 77 -21.43 -10.70 -10.86
N VAL A 78 -20.14 -10.96 -11.07
CA VAL A 78 -19.63 -11.41 -12.38
C VAL A 78 -19.95 -12.89 -12.55
N SER A 79 -19.54 -13.73 -11.60
CA SER A 79 -19.89 -15.14 -11.52
C SER A 79 -19.67 -15.64 -10.09
N LYS A 80 -20.66 -16.38 -9.56
CA LYS A 80 -20.56 -16.93 -8.21
C LYS A 80 -19.33 -17.81 -7.99
N HIS A 81 -18.82 -18.43 -9.03
CA HIS A 81 -17.59 -19.24 -8.98
C HIS A 81 -16.33 -18.41 -8.70
N TRP A 82 -16.37 -17.09 -8.94
CA TRP A 82 -15.25 -16.19 -8.68
C TRP A 82 -15.32 -15.46 -7.34
N GLU A 83 -16.34 -15.73 -6.54
CA GLU A 83 -16.49 -15.12 -5.20
C GLU A 83 -15.25 -15.31 -4.31
N TRP A 84 -14.62 -16.49 -4.39
CA TRP A 84 -13.42 -16.81 -3.62
C TRP A 84 -12.24 -15.87 -3.93
N LEU A 85 -12.12 -15.39 -5.17
CA LEU A 85 -11.07 -14.44 -5.53
C LEU A 85 -11.23 -13.14 -4.74
N GLY A 86 -12.43 -12.57 -4.72
CA GLY A 86 -12.69 -11.36 -3.96
C GLY A 86 -12.47 -11.56 -2.45
N TRP A 87 -12.80 -12.74 -1.90
CA TRP A 87 -12.48 -13.08 -0.52
C TRP A 87 -10.98 -13.22 -0.31
N TRP A 88 -10.29 -13.89 -1.22
CA TRP A 88 -8.83 -14.02 -1.11
C TRP A 88 -8.15 -12.66 -1.14
N THR A 89 -8.54 -11.78 -2.04
CA THR A 89 -8.04 -10.40 -2.15
C THR A 89 -8.09 -9.68 -0.80
N VAL A 90 -9.23 -9.65 -0.13
CA VAL A 90 -9.36 -8.89 1.14
C VAL A 90 -8.77 -9.64 2.34
N ILE A 91 -8.75 -10.98 2.34
CA ILE A 91 -8.23 -11.80 3.44
C ILE A 91 -6.71 -11.75 3.46
N PHE A 92 -6.03 -11.95 2.32
CA PHE A 92 -4.56 -11.96 2.33
C PHE A 92 -3.99 -10.58 2.63
N VAL A 93 -4.69 -9.51 2.26
CA VAL A 93 -4.27 -8.14 2.58
C VAL A 93 -4.50 -7.84 4.06
N MET A 94 -5.68 -8.18 4.61
CA MET A 94 -5.99 -7.94 6.03
C MET A 94 -5.16 -8.83 6.98
N PHE A 95 -5.03 -10.13 6.69
CA PHE A 95 -4.34 -11.10 7.54
C PHE A 95 -2.94 -11.47 7.03
N GLY A 96 -2.43 -10.75 6.06
CA GLY A 96 -1.05 -10.80 5.61
C GLY A 96 -0.41 -9.44 5.81
N ILE A 97 -0.70 -8.49 4.93
CA ILE A 97 -0.04 -7.17 4.93
C ILE A 97 -0.35 -6.39 6.21
N GLU A 98 -1.62 -6.24 6.59
CA GLU A 98 -2.02 -5.39 7.72
C GLU A 98 -1.36 -5.80 9.04
N LEU A 99 -1.17 -7.11 9.26
CA LEU A 99 -0.60 -7.61 10.52
C LEU A 99 0.84 -7.11 10.76
N TYR A 100 1.69 -7.13 9.75
CA TYR A 100 3.05 -6.61 9.90
C TYR A 100 3.15 -5.11 9.61
N TYR A 101 2.26 -4.57 8.78
CA TYR A 101 2.25 -3.15 8.41
C TYR A 101 1.95 -2.26 9.60
N THR A 102 0.99 -2.64 10.45
CA THR A 102 0.71 -1.96 11.72
C THR A 102 1.90 -1.98 12.69
N VAL A 103 2.71 -3.04 12.67
CA VAL A 103 3.95 -3.10 13.47
C VAL A 103 5.01 -2.14 12.91
N ILE A 104 5.13 -2.00 11.59
CA ILE A 104 6.03 -1.00 11.00
C ILE A 104 5.56 0.42 11.36
N ILE A 105 4.24 0.68 11.35
CA ILE A 105 3.70 1.97 11.82
C ILE A 105 4.02 2.19 13.31
N ALA A 106 3.95 1.15 14.13
CA ALA A 106 4.34 1.21 15.53
C ALA A 106 5.83 1.57 15.69
N TRP A 107 6.73 1.00 14.86
CA TRP A 107 8.15 1.41 14.84
C TRP A 107 8.30 2.89 14.45
N CYS A 108 7.53 3.37 13.47
CA CYS A 108 7.53 4.80 13.11
C CYS A 108 7.08 5.68 14.28
N LEU A 109 6.07 5.25 15.04
CA LEU A 109 5.57 5.98 16.21
C LEU A 109 6.62 6.00 17.34
N ASP A 110 7.28 4.87 17.61
CA ASP A 110 8.38 4.83 18.58
C ASP A 110 9.54 5.75 18.16
N PHE A 111 9.92 5.71 16.88
CA PHE A 111 10.99 6.58 16.35
C PHE A 111 10.59 8.06 16.30
N PHE A 112 9.30 8.36 16.13
CA PHE A 112 8.79 9.72 16.31
C PHE A 112 9.08 10.23 17.73
N VAL A 113 8.77 9.44 18.76
CA VAL A 113 9.06 9.78 20.15
C VAL A 113 10.56 9.87 20.41
N LEU A 114 11.34 8.90 19.93
CA LEU A 114 12.80 8.87 20.06
C LEU A 114 13.48 10.06 19.36
N SER A 115 12.86 10.66 18.36
CA SER A 115 13.41 11.80 17.64
C SER A 115 13.64 13.01 18.53
N PHE A 116 12.81 13.25 19.53
CA PHE A 116 12.91 14.45 20.39
C PHE A 116 14.22 14.53 21.20
N ASN A 117 14.83 13.38 21.50
CA ASN A 117 16.09 13.30 22.24
C ASN A 117 17.17 12.52 21.49
N LEU A 118 16.93 12.14 20.21
CA LEU A 118 17.81 11.27 19.41
C LEU A 118 18.12 9.95 20.13
N GLY A 119 17.10 9.34 20.73
CA GLY A 119 17.22 8.19 21.65
C GLY A 119 17.84 6.93 21.05
N TRP A 120 18.04 6.86 19.71
CA TRP A 120 18.78 5.79 19.05
C TRP A 120 20.31 5.90 19.25
N GLY A 121 20.81 7.05 19.75
CA GLY A 121 22.23 7.25 20.08
C GLY A 121 23.17 7.33 18.86
N PRO A 122 24.47 7.17 19.06
CA PRO A 122 25.47 7.37 18.00
C PRO A 122 25.52 6.26 16.94
N ASP A 123 25.02 5.06 17.26
CA ASP A 123 24.95 3.92 16.34
C ASP A 123 23.51 3.38 16.19
N PRO A 124 22.71 4.00 15.30
CA PRO A 124 21.35 3.56 15.03
C PRO A 124 21.24 2.13 14.53
N ASN A 125 22.26 1.58 13.87
CA ASN A 125 22.24 0.20 13.41
C ASN A 125 22.23 -0.79 14.59
N THR A 126 23.18 -0.64 15.51
CA THR A 126 23.20 -1.46 16.73
C THR A 126 21.95 -1.21 17.59
N PHE A 127 21.49 0.04 17.69
CA PHE A 127 20.26 0.35 18.40
C PHE A 127 19.08 -0.39 17.79
N PHE A 128 18.82 -0.26 16.49
CA PHE A 128 17.65 -0.82 15.83
C PHE A 128 17.62 -2.35 15.90
N PHE A 129 18.70 -3.01 15.46
CA PHE A 129 18.69 -4.47 15.38
C PHE A 129 18.94 -5.18 16.71
N LYS A 130 19.84 -4.65 17.58
CA LYS A 130 20.25 -5.34 18.82
C LYS A 130 19.51 -4.89 20.07
N LYS A 131 18.96 -3.66 20.10
CA LYS A 131 18.25 -3.14 21.28
C LYS A 131 16.76 -3.02 21.05
N PHE A 132 16.35 -2.36 19.97
CA PHE A 132 14.95 -2.06 19.69
C PHE A 132 14.19 -3.31 19.22
N LEU A 133 14.68 -4.01 18.18
CA LEU A 133 14.11 -5.29 17.73
C LEU A 133 14.65 -6.48 18.53
N ALA A 134 15.86 -6.40 19.05
CA ALA A 134 16.58 -7.46 19.77
C ALA A 134 16.56 -8.80 19.00
N ILE A 135 16.87 -8.77 17.69
CA ILE A 135 16.66 -9.87 16.76
C ILE A 135 17.28 -11.19 17.23
N SER A 136 16.53 -12.29 17.10
CA SER A 136 16.84 -13.61 17.64
C SER A 136 17.85 -14.44 16.85
N GLY A 137 18.22 -13.99 15.64
CA GLY A 137 19.18 -14.70 14.77
C GLY A 137 18.57 -15.72 13.81
N SER A 138 17.31 -16.15 13.99
CA SER A 138 16.60 -17.03 13.03
C SER A 138 15.09 -16.95 13.15
N PRO A 139 14.34 -17.26 12.07
CA PRO A 139 12.86 -17.25 12.08
C PRO A 139 12.25 -18.27 13.06
N GLY A 140 12.96 -19.38 13.31
CA GLY A 140 12.51 -20.44 14.22
C GLY A 140 12.60 -20.10 15.71
N HIS A 141 13.36 -19.05 16.06
CA HIS A 141 13.48 -18.57 17.43
C HIS A 141 12.68 -17.29 17.63
N ILE A 142 11.43 -17.44 18.08
CA ILE A 142 10.50 -16.31 18.21
C ILE A 142 10.98 -15.30 19.28
N GLY A 143 11.47 -15.79 20.43
CA GLY A 143 11.92 -14.96 21.54
C GLY A 143 10.81 -14.19 22.26
N GLY A 144 11.19 -13.20 23.06
CA GLY A 144 10.27 -12.36 23.83
C GLY A 144 9.66 -11.22 23.01
N ILE A 145 8.53 -10.70 23.50
CA ILE A 145 7.85 -9.51 22.93
C ILE A 145 8.67 -8.25 23.29
N GLN A 146 8.85 -7.36 22.33
CA GLN A 146 9.46 -6.04 22.53
C GLN A 146 8.41 -5.07 23.06
N THR A 147 8.51 -4.71 24.35
CA THR A 147 7.48 -3.96 25.08
C THR A 147 7.17 -2.60 24.45
N ALA A 148 8.17 -1.84 23.99
CA ALA A 148 7.94 -0.54 23.35
C ALA A 148 7.08 -0.72 22.09
N ILE A 149 7.47 -1.62 21.19
CA ILE A 149 6.75 -1.92 19.95
C ILE A 149 5.32 -2.39 20.25
N PHE A 150 5.14 -3.25 21.25
CA PHE A 150 3.83 -3.76 21.65
C PHE A 150 2.90 -2.63 22.14
N VAL A 151 3.41 -1.69 22.95
CA VAL A 151 2.63 -0.54 23.43
C VAL A 151 2.26 0.39 22.27
N ALA A 152 3.21 0.68 21.38
CA ALA A 152 2.94 1.46 20.16
C ALA A 152 1.92 0.77 19.25
N LEU A 153 1.99 -0.56 19.12
CA LEU A 153 1.03 -1.36 18.34
C LEU A 153 -0.40 -1.23 18.87
N ILE A 154 -0.59 -1.18 20.20
CA ILE A 154 -1.92 -0.93 20.81
C ILE A 154 -2.46 0.41 20.33
N VAL A 155 -1.63 1.46 20.32
CA VAL A 155 -2.04 2.81 19.86
C VAL A 155 -2.42 2.79 18.39
N VAL A 156 -1.64 2.12 17.54
CA VAL A 156 -1.91 2.01 16.10
C VAL A 156 -3.22 1.28 15.85
N TRP A 157 -3.45 0.10 16.48
CA TRP A 157 -4.70 -0.65 16.32
C TRP A 157 -5.92 0.09 16.89
N PHE A 158 -5.74 0.83 17.98
CA PHE A 158 -6.80 1.69 18.52
C PHE A 158 -7.17 2.81 17.55
N ALA A 159 -6.18 3.46 16.94
CA ALA A 159 -6.42 4.49 15.92
C ALA A 159 -7.17 3.92 14.70
N ASN A 160 -6.73 2.77 14.17
CA ASN A 160 -7.41 2.07 13.08
C ASN A 160 -8.85 1.70 13.44
N TRP A 161 -9.04 1.07 14.61
CA TRP A 161 -10.36 0.73 15.12
C TRP A 161 -11.26 1.95 15.20
N TYR A 162 -10.79 3.05 15.80
CA TYR A 162 -11.58 4.25 16.00
C TYR A 162 -12.00 4.89 14.68
N ILE A 163 -11.09 5.02 13.72
CA ILE A 163 -11.36 5.64 12.42
C ILE A 163 -12.38 4.80 11.64
N VAL A 164 -12.15 3.49 11.52
CA VAL A 164 -13.03 2.59 10.74
C VAL A 164 -14.38 2.38 11.43
N TYR A 165 -14.42 2.36 12.77
CA TYR A 165 -15.64 2.30 13.55
C TYR A 165 -16.60 3.48 13.27
N ARG A 166 -16.04 4.68 13.01
CA ARG A 166 -16.81 5.88 12.69
C ARG A 166 -17.42 5.89 11.30
N GLY A 167 -17.12 4.87 10.47
CA GLY A 167 -17.65 4.71 9.12
C GLY A 167 -16.92 5.48 8.03
N VAL A 168 -17.41 5.36 6.80
CA VAL A 168 -16.74 5.92 5.62
C VAL A 168 -16.67 7.45 5.69
N GLY A 169 -17.82 8.12 5.79
CA GLY A 169 -17.88 9.60 5.73
C GLY A 169 -17.42 10.33 7.01
N LYS A 170 -17.70 9.76 8.21
CA LYS A 170 -17.33 10.41 9.49
C LYS A 170 -15.98 9.97 10.03
N GLY A 171 -15.49 8.83 9.60
CA GLY A 171 -14.22 8.26 10.03
C GLY A 171 -13.15 8.41 8.94
N ILE A 172 -13.22 7.58 7.90
CA ILE A 172 -12.16 7.45 6.88
C ILE A 172 -11.98 8.75 6.10
N GLU A 173 -13.07 9.35 5.61
CA GLU A 173 -13.02 10.60 4.85
C GLU A 173 -12.46 11.76 5.68
N ASN A 174 -12.97 11.95 6.90
CA ASN A 174 -12.50 13.03 7.78
C ASN A 174 -11.03 12.83 8.18
N ALA A 175 -10.59 11.58 8.44
CA ALA A 175 -9.18 11.29 8.73
C ALA A 175 -8.28 11.65 7.54
N ASN A 176 -8.67 11.27 6.31
CA ASN A 176 -7.88 11.56 5.12
C ASN A 176 -7.90 13.04 4.71
N LYS A 177 -8.99 13.77 5.00
CA LYS A 177 -9.05 15.25 4.85
C LYS A 177 -8.03 15.97 5.75
N ILE A 178 -7.59 15.34 6.86
CA ILE A 178 -6.53 15.86 7.73
C ILE A 178 -5.17 15.30 7.35
N PHE A 179 -5.07 13.97 7.22
CA PHE A 179 -3.80 13.27 6.99
C PHE A 179 -3.13 13.69 5.69
N MET A 180 -3.88 13.77 4.58
CA MET A 180 -3.28 14.03 3.28
C MET A 180 -2.71 15.44 3.15
N PRO A 181 -3.46 16.54 3.41
CA PRO A 181 -2.88 17.88 3.35
C PRO A 181 -1.70 18.06 4.32
N LEU A 182 -1.81 17.53 5.54
CA LEU A 182 -0.73 17.62 6.52
C LEU A 182 0.50 16.85 6.07
N LEU A 183 0.34 15.64 5.52
CA LEU A 183 1.43 14.84 4.95
C LEU A 183 2.16 15.59 3.82
N PHE A 184 1.42 16.22 2.90
CA PHE A 184 2.01 17.01 1.82
C PHE A 184 2.78 18.22 2.35
N ILE A 185 2.21 18.96 3.32
CA ILE A 185 2.86 20.13 3.94
C ILE A 185 4.15 19.70 4.66
N LEU A 186 4.08 18.67 5.51
CA LEU A 186 5.25 18.19 6.26
C LEU A 186 6.33 17.64 5.33
N THR A 187 5.95 16.92 4.27
CA THR A 187 6.91 16.45 3.27
C THR A 187 7.55 17.63 2.52
N ALA A 188 6.80 18.67 2.18
CA ALA A 188 7.35 19.87 1.58
C ALA A 188 8.38 20.55 2.49
N VAL A 189 8.05 20.67 3.79
CA VAL A 189 9.01 21.20 4.80
C VAL A 189 10.29 20.36 4.81
N LEU A 190 10.18 19.02 4.83
CA LEU A 190 11.34 18.13 4.79
C LEU A 190 12.17 18.29 3.52
N VAL A 191 11.52 18.37 2.35
CA VAL A 191 12.20 18.54 1.06
C VAL A 191 12.97 19.87 1.04
N PHE A 192 12.28 20.98 1.36
CA PHE A 192 12.93 22.31 1.35
C PHE A 192 14.05 22.42 2.39
N TRP A 193 13.91 21.78 3.54
CA TRP A 193 14.99 21.72 4.53
C TRP A 193 16.15 20.85 4.03
N ALA A 194 15.88 19.65 3.52
CA ALA A 194 16.91 18.71 3.10
C ALA A 194 17.80 19.25 1.94
N ILE A 195 17.22 19.96 0.98
CA ILE A 195 17.98 20.53 -0.14
C ILE A 195 18.97 21.61 0.28
N THR A 196 18.78 22.24 1.44
CA THR A 196 19.74 23.24 1.98
C THR A 196 20.93 22.63 2.70
N LEU A 197 20.92 21.32 2.96
CA LEU A 197 22.00 20.62 3.67
C LEU A 197 23.29 20.59 2.81
N LYS A 198 24.44 20.78 3.47
CA LYS A 198 25.75 20.74 2.80
C LYS A 198 26.01 19.35 2.19
N GLY A 199 26.14 19.27 0.87
CA GLY A 199 26.32 17.99 0.16
C GLY A 199 25.04 17.36 -0.38
N ALA A 200 23.86 17.97 -0.16
CA ALA A 200 22.58 17.51 -0.73
C ALA A 200 22.66 17.32 -2.25
N GLY A 201 23.39 18.21 -2.95
CA GLY A 201 23.59 18.13 -4.40
C GLY A 201 24.22 16.82 -4.89
N VAL A 202 25.01 16.12 -4.06
CA VAL A 202 25.57 14.80 -4.41
C VAL A 202 24.45 13.77 -4.55
N GLY A 203 23.53 13.74 -3.60
CA GLY A 203 22.38 12.85 -3.65
C GLY A 203 21.41 13.23 -4.77
N ILE A 204 21.07 14.52 -4.92
CA ILE A 204 20.19 15.01 -5.98
C ILE A 204 20.73 14.66 -7.37
N LYS A 205 22.04 14.78 -7.59
CA LYS A 205 22.66 14.35 -8.85
C LYS A 205 22.50 12.85 -9.08
N ALA A 206 22.70 12.01 -8.06
CA ALA A 206 22.51 10.56 -8.17
C ALA A 206 21.03 10.20 -8.41
N TYR A 207 20.09 11.00 -7.94
CA TYR A 207 18.67 10.82 -8.18
C TYR A 207 18.23 11.22 -9.59
N LEU A 208 18.75 12.33 -10.11
CA LEU A 208 18.25 12.91 -11.36
C LEU A 208 19.08 12.52 -12.59
N ILE A 209 20.39 12.34 -12.44
CA ILE A 209 21.25 11.99 -13.59
C ILE A 209 20.94 10.56 -14.03
N PRO A 210 20.48 10.35 -15.28
CA PRO A 210 20.07 9.06 -15.75
C PRO A 210 21.26 8.18 -16.15
N ASP A 211 21.30 6.96 -15.67
CA ASP A 211 22.14 5.89 -16.21
C ASP A 211 21.29 5.01 -17.14
N PHE A 212 21.25 5.39 -18.42
CA PHE A 212 20.47 4.67 -19.44
C PHE A 212 20.97 3.25 -19.72
N THR A 213 22.19 2.89 -19.31
CA THR A 213 22.70 1.51 -19.48
C THR A 213 21.87 0.51 -18.70
N LYS A 214 21.26 0.93 -17.59
CA LYS A 214 20.36 0.11 -16.76
C LYS A 214 19.09 -0.31 -17.48
N LEU A 215 18.60 0.47 -18.44
CA LEU A 215 17.36 0.15 -19.17
C LEU A 215 17.45 -1.13 -20.02
N THR A 216 18.66 -1.59 -20.32
CA THR A 216 18.90 -2.86 -21.04
C THR A 216 18.67 -4.09 -20.15
N HIS A 217 18.61 -3.92 -18.82
CA HIS A 217 18.42 -5.02 -17.89
C HIS A 217 16.93 -5.28 -17.63
N PRO A 218 16.40 -6.50 -17.88
CA PRO A 218 15.00 -6.84 -17.63
C PRO A 218 14.53 -6.56 -16.20
N LYS A 219 15.43 -6.74 -15.22
CA LYS A 219 15.14 -6.49 -13.80
C LYS A 219 14.61 -5.07 -13.54
N VAL A 220 15.13 -4.06 -14.23
CA VAL A 220 14.71 -2.65 -14.06
C VAL A 220 13.24 -2.46 -14.42
N TRP A 221 12.78 -3.16 -15.47
CA TRP A 221 11.39 -3.14 -15.90
C TRP A 221 10.50 -3.89 -14.90
N ILE A 222 10.93 -5.07 -14.44
CA ILE A 222 10.23 -5.85 -13.41
C ILE A 222 10.07 -5.02 -12.13
N ASP A 223 11.14 -4.40 -11.66
CA ASP A 223 11.14 -3.54 -10.47
C ASP A 223 10.16 -2.35 -10.63
N ALA A 224 10.07 -1.76 -11.84
CA ALA A 224 9.16 -0.65 -12.12
C ALA A 224 7.68 -1.09 -12.09
N TYR A 225 7.33 -2.21 -12.73
CA TYR A 225 5.97 -2.77 -12.68
C TYR A 225 5.59 -3.17 -11.26
N SER A 226 6.48 -3.85 -10.53
CA SER A 226 6.26 -4.22 -9.12
C SER A 226 6.05 -2.98 -8.25
N GLN A 227 6.82 -1.90 -8.47
CA GLN A 227 6.66 -0.66 -7.73
C GLN A 227 5.32 0.03 -8.03
N ILE A 228 4.90 0.10 -9.29
CA ILE A 228 3.61 0.70 -9.67
C ILE A 228 2.45 -0.11 -9.11
N PHE A 229 2.51 -1.43 -9.21
CA PHE A 229 1.46 -2.31 -8.70
C PHE A 229 1.27 -2.14 -7.19
N PHE A 230 2.37 -2.13 -6.45
CA PHE A 230 2.35 -1.96 -5.00
C PHE A 230 1.91 -0.55 -4.58
N THR A 231 2.47 0.51 -5.21
CA THR A 231 2.24 1.89 -4.79
C THR A 231 0.82 2.38 -5.06
N LEU A 232 0.10 1.79 -6.02
CA LEU A 232 -1.30 2.10 -6.31
C LEU A 232 -2.30 1.20 -5.55
N SER A 233 -1.81 0.34 -4.65
CA SER A 233 -2.63 -0.61 -3.88
C SER A 233 -3.51 -1.50 -4.77
N LEU A 234 -3.00 -1.92 -5.94
CA LEU A 234 -3.72 -2.76 -6.88
C LEU A 234 -3.79 -4.21 -6.39
N GLY A 235 -4.92 -4.87 -6.58
CA GLY A 235 -5.16 -6.21 -6.07
C GLY A 235 -5.39 -6.28 -4.56
N PHE A 236 -5.64 -5.13 -3.90
CA PHE A 236 -5.95 -5.07 -2.47
C PHE A 236 -7.47 -5.14 -2.19
N GLY A 237 -8.29 -4.99 -3.22
CA GLY A 237 -9.74 -4.86 -3.09
C GLY A 237 -10.21 -3.54 -2.47
N ILE A 238 -9.27 -2.64 -2.14
CA ILE A 238 -9.55 -1.34 -1.54
C ILE A 238 -10.27 -0.44 -2.53
N MET A 239 -9.73 -0.33 -3.75
CA MET A 239 -10.26 0.57 -4.77
C MET A 239 -11.64 0.11 -5.25
N ILE A 240 -11.88 -1.22 -5.27
CA ILE A 240 -13.22 -1.79 -5.50
C ILE A 240 -14.18 -1.36 -4.39
N ALA A 241 -13.78 -1.53 -3.11
CA ALA A 241 -14.63 -1.14 -1.97
C ALA A 241 -14.93 0.36 -1.98
N TYR A 242 -13.91 1.20 -2.18
CA TYR A 242 -14.03 2.66 -2.16
C TYR A 242 -14.92 3.19 -3.30
N ALA A 243 -14.74 2.67 -4.51
CA ALA A 243 -15.56 3.06 -5.64
C ALA A 243 -17.04 2.65 -5.47
N SER A 244 -17.30 1.57 -4.72
CA SER A 244 -18.67 1.13 -4.43
C SER A 244 -19.46 2.06 -3.51
N TYR A 245 -18.81 3.05 -2.91
CA TYR A 245 -19.42 4.12 -2.09
C TYR A 245 -19.60 5.43 -2.87
N LEU A 246 -19.26 5.47 -4.17
CA LEU A 246 -19.48 6.63 -5.03
C LEU A 246 -20.96 6.76 -5.43
N PRO A 247 -21.44 7.98 -5.72
CA PRO A 247 -22.76 8.20 -6.30
C PRO A 247 -22.88 7.58 -7.71
N LYS A 248 -24.11 7.42 -8.21
CA LYS A 248 -24.38 6.75 -9.50
C LYS A 248 -23.65 7.37 -10.69
N LYS A 249 -23.46 8.69 -10.69
CA LYS A 249 -22.62 9.40 -11.65
C LYS A 249 -21.36 9.84 -10.96
N ALA A 250 -20.21 9.35 -11.40
CA ALA A 250 -18.92 9.68 -10.83
C ALA A 250 -17.85 9.70 -11.93
N GLU A 251 -16.95 10.65 -11.88
CA GLU A 251 -15.86 10.84 -12.85
C GLU A 251 -14.73 9.81 -12.63
N LEU A 252 -14.99 8.53 -13.00
CA LEU A 252 -14.06 7.42 -12.75
C LEU A 252 -12.71 7.64 -13.42
N VAL A 253 -12.70 8.10 -14.70
CA VAL A 253 -11.45 8.36 -15.43
C VAL A 253 -10.64 9.45 -14.77
N LYS A 254 -11.26 10.59 -14.46
CA LYS A 254 -10.62 11.72 -13.78
C LYS A 254 -10.04 11.30 -12.43
N ASN A 255 -10.82 10.60 -11.61
CA ASN A 255 -10.38 10.12 -10.30
C ASN A 255 -9.21 9.13 -10.40
N THR A 256 -9.22 8.24 -11.40
CA THR A 256 -8.11 7.31 -11.66
C THR A 256 -6.83 8.06 -11.97
N TYR A 257 -6.85 8.99 -12.91
CA TYR A 257 -5.66 9.76 -13.29
C TYR A 257 -5.16 10.64 -12.13
N LEU A 258 -6.07 11.31 -11.40
CA LEU A 258 -5.68 12.13 -10.25
C LEU A 258 -5.04 11.27 -9.16
N THR A 259 -5.64 10.14 -8.79
CA THR A 259 -5.07 9.22 -7.78
C THR A 259 -3.68 8.75 -8.21
N ALA A 260 -3.55 8.29 -9.45
CA ALA A 260 -2.29 7.78 -9.98
C ALA A 260 -1.19 8.85 -10.03
N PHE A 261 -1.49 10.04 -10.56
CA PHE A 261 -0.50 11.11 -10.69
C PHE A 261 -0.12 11.75 -9.36
N ILE A 262 -1.08 11.96 -8.46
CA ILE A 262 -0.79 12.50 -7.13
C ILE A 262 0.10 11.51 -6.35
N ASN A 263 -0.21 10.22 -6.39
CA ASN A 263 0.59 9.17 -5.75
C ASN A 263 2.02 9.09 -6.31
N CYS A 264 2.17 9.02 -7.64
CA CYS A 264 3.49 8.95 -8.28
C CYS A 264 4.28 10.26 -8.12
N GLY A 265 3.60 11.40 -8.26
CA GLY A 265 4.18 12.73 -8.03
C GLY A 265 4.68 12.90 -6.60
N TYR A 266 3.93 12.40 -5.60
CA TYR A 266 4.38 12.39 -4.22
C TYR A 266 5.65 11.56 -4.02
N SER A 267 5.73 10.36 -4.62
CA SER A 267 6.93 9.51 -4.54
C SER A 267 8.16 10.23 -5.09
N ILE A 268 8.00 10.86 -6.27
CA ILE A 268 9.09 11.61 -6.91
C ILE A 268 9.49 12.82 -6.06
N PHE A 269 8.51 13.55 -5.52
CA PHE A 269 8.76 14.71 -4.67
C PHE A 269 9.46 14.33 -3.35
N ALA A 270 8.97 13.30 -2.65
CA ALA A 270 9.59 12.79 -1.43
C ALA A 270 11.02 12.28 -1.66
N GLY A 271 11.30 11.75 -2.85
CA GLY A 271 12.64 11.32 -3.28
C GLY A 271 13.68 12.42 -3.15
N PHE A 272 13.32 13.70 -3.39
CA PHE A 272 14.26 14.82 -3.19
C PHE A 272 14.73 14.94 -1.74
N ALA A 273 13.83 14.77 -0.76
CA ALA A 273 14.22 14.77 0.66
C ALA A 273 15.17 13.60 0.97
N VAL A 274 14.80 12.40 0.50
CA VAL A 274 15.59 11.18 0.76
C VAL A 274 17.00 11.31 0.18
N PHE A 275 17.11 11.67 -1.08
CA PHE A 275 18.42 11.79 -1.74
C PHE A 275 19.26 12.94 -1.22
N SER A 276 18.64 14.08 -0.86
CA SER A 276 19.34 15.20 -0.22
C SER A 276 19.98 14.79 1.10
N VAL A 277 19.23 14.08 1.95
CA VAL A 277 19.73 13.56 3.23
C VAL A 277 20.85 12.53 3.04
N LEU A 278 20.70 11.62 2.08
CA LEU A 278 21.75 10.64 1.74
C LEU A 278 23.02 11.33 1.20
N GLY A 279 22.87 12.35 0.36
CA GLY A 279 23.98 13.14 -0.14
C GLY A 279 24.73 13.92 0.97
N PHE A 280 23.97 14.52 1.90
CA PHE A 280 24.52 15.13 3.11
C PHE A 280 25.31 14.10 3.95
N MET A 281 24.73 12.93 4.17
CA MET A 281 25.36 11.89 4.97
C MET A 281 26.66 11.38 4.30
N ALA A 282 26.65 11.13 3.00
CA ALA A 282 27.81 10.72 2.22
C ALA A 282 28.94 11.75 2.32
N THR A 283 28.62 13.03 2.14
CA THR A 283 29.58 14.15 2.24
C THR A 283 30.16 14.30 3.64
N ASN A 284 29.30 14.22 4.66
CA ASN A 284 29.71 14.39 6.06
C ASN A 284 30.63 13.24 6.54
N GLN A 285 30.38 12.02 6.07
CA GLN A 285 31.17 10.84 6.43
C GLN A 285 32.40 10.63 5.50
N GLY A 286 32.54 11.41 4.44
CA GLY A 286 33.61 11.21 3.44
C GLY A 286 33.48 9.85 2.70
N LYS A 287 32.26 9.33 2.54
CA LYS A 287 32.00 8.02 1.92
C LYS A 287 31.23 8.18 0.61
N PRO A 288 31.41 7.25 -0.36
CA PRO A 288 30.59 7.27 -1.55
C PRO A 288 29.12 6.95 -1.20
N LEU A 289 28.17 7.48 -1.99
CA LEU A 289 26.74 7.31 -1.77
C LEU A 289 26.32 5.85 -1.66
N SER A 290 26.96 4.95 -2.44
CA SER A 290 26.72 3.51 -2.42
C SER A 290 26.96 2.82 -1.05
N LYS A 291 27.74 3.45 -0.16
CA LYS A 291 28.03 2.94 1.18
C LYS A 291 27.07 3.46 2.26
N VAL A 292 26.22 4.44 1.92
CA VAL A 292 25.25 5.04 2.85
C VAL A 292 23.81 4.69 2.50
N VAL A 293 23.54 4.31 1.27
CA VAL A 293 22.23 3.84 0.83
C VAL A 293 21.98 2.43 1.38
N SER A 294 20.82 2.25 1.99
CA SER A 294 20.33 0.97 2.51
C SER A 294 18.99 0.61 1.89
N GLN A 295 18.66 -0.67 1.87
CA GLN A 295 17.36 -1.13 1.37
C GLN A 295 16.27 -0.90 2.43
N SER A 296 15.07 -0.56 1.95
CA SER A 296 13.80 -0.66 2.69
C SER A 296 13.90 -0.18 4.17
N ILE A 297 13.66 -1.07 5.11
CA ILE A 297 13.69 -0.82 6.57
C ILE A 297 15.02 -0.20 7.05
N GLY A 298 16.15 -0.65 6.50
CA GLY A 298 17.47 -0.10 6.83
C GLY A 298 17.61 1.38 6.45
N LEU A 299 16.96 1.81 5.37
CA LEU A 299 16.95 3.22 4.99
C LEU A 299 16.20 4.07 6.04
N ALA A 300 15.00 3.67 6.43
CA ALA A 300 14.14 4.43 7.34
C ALA A 300 14.64 4.42 8.80
N PHE A 301 15.09 3.26 9.31
CA PHE A 301 15.37 3.08 10.74
C PHE A 301 16.84 3.02 11.10
N VAL A 302 17.74 3.03 10.12
CA VAL A 302 19.20 3.09 10.36
C VAL A 302 19.83 4.30 9.67
N ALA A 303 19.71 4.40 8.34
CA ALA A 303 20.38 5.47 7.58
C ALA A 303 19.80 6.86 7.91
N TYR A 304 18.47 6.99 7.94
CA TYR A 304 17.81 8.24 8.31
C TYR A 304 18.11 8.69 9.76
N PRO A 305 17.93 7.88 10.81
CA PRO A 305 18.34 8.25 12.18
C PRO A 305 19.81 8.66 12.29
N LYS A 306 20.70 7.98 11.54
CA LYS A 306 22.11 8.37 11.49
C LYS A 306 22.31 9.74 10.85
N ALA A 307 21.63 10.03 9.75
CA ALA A 307 21.67 11.33 9.11
C ALA A 307 21.07 12.42 10.00
N VAL A 308 19.91 12.16 10.58
CA VAL A 308 19.20 13.07 11.51
C VAL A 308 20.08 13.47 12.68
N SER A 309 20.87 12.56 13.24
CA SER A 309 21.82 12.87 14.33
C SER A 309 22.93 13.85 13.92
N LEU A 310 23.15 14.05 12.63
CA LEU A 310 24.16 14.97 12.09
C LEU A 310 23.58 16.29 11.59
N ILE A 311 22.26 16.36 11.38
CA ILE A 311 21.57 17.53 10.84
C ILE A 311 21.39 18.59 11.95
N PRO A 312 21.68 19.87 11.68
CA PRO A 312 21.27 20.94 12.60
C PRO A 312 19.74 20.96 12.79
N GLY A 313 19.27 20.90 14.04
CA GLY A 313 17.84 20.74 14.34
C GLY A 313 17.30 19.35 14.04
N GLY A 314 18.15 18.33 14.01
CA GLY A 314 17.79 16.96 13.67
C GLY A 314 16.64 16.37 14.48
N ASN A 315 16.49 16.75 15.77
CA ASN A 315 15.34 16.34 16.58
C ASN A 315 14.00 16.65 15.91
N LEU A 316 13.84 17.90 15.46
CA LEU A 316 12.61 18.34 14.79
C LEU A 316 12.48 17.71 13.42
N PHE A 317 13.59 17.65 12.64
CA PHE A 317 13.61 16.99 11.32
C PHE A 317 13.18 15.53 11.43
N GLY A 318 13.73 14.78 12.38
CA GLY A 318 13.40 13.39 12.63
C GLY A 318 11.94 13.21 13.06
N ALA A 319 11.46 14.06 13.99
CA ALA A 319 10.07 14.04 14.42
C ALA A 319 9.10 14.26 13.24
N ILE A 320 9.34 15.28 12.39
CA ILE A 320 8.53 15.53 11.18
C ILE A 320 8.59 14.32 10.24
N PHE A 321 9.77 13.76 9.99
CA PHE A 321 9.95 12.62 9.11
C PHE A 321 9.15 11.38 9.58
N PHE A 322 9.30 10.99 10.84
CA PHE A 322 8.58 9.83 11.36
C PHE A 322 7.08 10.09 11.52
N LEU A 323 6.65 11.32 11.79
CA LEU A 323 5.24 11.69 11.77
C LEU A 323 4.64 11.54 10.36
N CYS A 324 5.35 11.96 9.31
CA CYS A 324 4.93 11.70 7.92
C CYS A 324 4.74 10.20 7.67
N LEU A 325 5.66 9.35 8.14
CA LEU A 325 5.55 7.90 8.00
C LEU A 325 4.33 7.34 8.75
N VAL A 326 4.09 7.78 10.00
CA VAL A 326 2.92 7.36 10.77
C VAL A 326 1.62 7.72 10.05
N MET A 327 1.52 8.94 9.50
CA MET A 327 0.30 9.39 8.80
C MET A 327 0.09 8.64 7.48
N ALA A 328 1.14 8.48 6.67
CA ALA A 328 1.08 7.69 5.44
C ALA A 328 0.72 6.23 5.72
N GLY A 329 1.30 5.65 6.78
CA GLY A 329 1.00 4.29 7.22
C GLY A 329 -0.46 4.14 7.67
N LEU A 330 -0.95 5.00 8.55
CA LEU A 330 -2.32 4.94 9.08
C LEU A 330 -3.37 5.09 7.99
N SER A 331 -3.19 5.99 7.01
CA SER A 331 -4.15 6.16 5.93
C SER A 331 -4.32 4.91 5.06
N SER A 332 -3.21 4.21 4.78
CA SER A 332 -3.24 2.93 4.05
C SER A 332 -3.81 1.80 4.90
N SER A 333 -3.43 1.70 6.18
CA SER A 333 -3.89 0.70 7.14
C SER A 333 -5.42 0.74 7.33
N VAL A 334 -5.98 1.94 7.53
CA VAL A 334 -7.45 2.15 7.60
C VAL A 334 -8.15 1.65 6.32
N SER A 335 -7.55 1.85 5.17
CA SER A 335 -8.11 1.43 3.88
C SER A 335 -8.13 -0.09 3.71
N ILE A 336 -7.05 -0.76 4.13
CA ILE A 336 -6.96 -2.22 4.16
C ILE A 336 -8.06 -2.81 5.05
N MET A 337 -8.19 -2.26 6.25
CA MET A 337 -9.21 -2.73 7.19
C MET A 337 -10.63 -2.52 6.64
N GLU A 338 -10.93 -1.38 6.01
CA GLU A 338 -12.23 -1.11 5.42
C GLU A 338 -12.59 -2.08 4.29
N ALA A 339 -11.64 -2.46 3.44
CA ALA A 339 -11.87 -3.41 2.37
C ALA A 339 -12.39 -4.75 2.90
N PHE A 340 -11.80 -5.26 4.00
CA PHE A 340 -12.24 -6.50 4.65
C PHE A 340 -13.55 -6.31 5.42
N VAL A 341 -13.69 -5.23 6.19
CA VAL A 341 -14.88 -4.91 6.96
C VAL A 341 -16.12 -4.82 6.07
N SER A 342 -16.00 -4.11 4.93
CA SER A 342 -17.09 -4.00 3.96
C SER A 342 -17.52 -5.36 3.41
N ALA A 343 -16.56 -6.26 3.14
CA ALA A 343 -16.86 -7.61 2.66
C ALA A 343 -17.65 -8.44 3.71
N MET A 344 -17.28 -8.33 4.98
CA MET A 344 -17.98 -9.00 6.08
C MET A 344 -19.40 -8.46 6.26
N ILE A 345 -19.57 -7.15 6.19
CA ILE A 345 -20.90 -6.51 6.29
C ILE A 345 -21.78 -6.91 5.12
N ASP A 346 -21.24 -6.85 3.90
CA ASP A 346 -22.01 -7.16 2.68
C ASP A 346 -22.51 -8.60 2.64
N LYS A 347 -21.71 -9.57 3.08
CA LYS A 347 -22.10 -10.98 3.03
C LYS A 347 -22.95 -11.41 4.20
N PHE A 348 -22.58 -11.03 5.42
CA PHE A 348 -23.17 -11.56 6.63
C PHE A 348 -24.21 -10.64 7.30
N GLY A 349 -24.30 -9.37 6.87
CA GLY A 349 -25.26 -8.41 7.40
C GLY A 349 -25.03 -8.04 8.87
N TYR A 350 -23.80 -8.23 9.38
CA TYR A 350 -23.45 -7.82 10.73
C TYR A 350 -23.34 -6.30 10.82
N SER A 351 -23.56 -5.74 12.01
CA SER A 351 -23.33 -4.31 12.23
C SER A 351 -21.84 -3.95 12.13
N ARG A 352 -21.56 -2.76 11.59
CA ARG A 352 -20.18 -2.26 11.41
C ARG A 352 -19.38 -2.33 12.71
N GLU A 353 -20.00 -1.92 13.83
CA GLU A 353 -19.35 -1.86 15.14
C GLU A 353 -18.83 -3.22 15.58
N LYS A 354 -19.63 -4.28 15.39
CA LYS A 354 -19.22 -5.65 15.72
C LYS A 354 -18.10 -6.13 14.82
N VAL A 355 -18.25 -5.93 13.49
CA VAL A 355 -17.24 -6.38 12.52
C VAL A 355 -15.91 -5.69 12.77
N VAL A 356 -15.90 -4.35 12.88
CA VAL A 356 -14.69 -3.56 13.12
C VAL A 356 -13.99 -3.99 14.41
N THR A 357 -14.76 -4.16 15.51
CA THR A 357 -14.18 -4.53 16.80
C THR A 357 -13.58 -5.93 16.78
N VAL A 358 -14.27 -6.91 16.18
CA VAL A 358 -13.75 -8.28 16.07
C VAL A 358 -12.54 -8.33 15.14
N CYS A 359 -12.59 -7.65 13.99
CA CYS A 359 -11.48 -7.61 13.04
C CYS A 359 -10.24 -6.93 13.64
N SER A 360 -10.42 -5.80 14.37
CA SER A 360 -9.32 -5.13 15.04
C SER A 360 -8.67 -6.01 16.11
N LEU A 361 -9.49 -6.74 16.89
CA LEU A 361 -8.97 -7.64 17.91
C LEU A 361 -8.20 -8.81 17.29
N LEU A 362 -8.75 -9.45 16.27
CA LEU A 362 -8.08 -10.55 15.57
C LEU A 362 -6.80 -10.07 14.86
N GLY A 363 -6.84 -8.91 14.22
CA GLY A 363 -5.68 -8.30 13.60
C GLY A 363 -4.60 -7.95 14.62
N PHE A 364 -4.97 -7.30 15.74
CA PHE A 364 -4.05 -7.01 16.83
C PHE A 364 -3.38 -8.29 17.36
N LEU A 365 -4.15 -9.33 17.65
CA LEU A 365 -3.61 -10.60 18.13
C LEU A 365 -2.66 -11.25 17.10
N GLY A 366 -3.03 -11.23 15.81
CA GLY A 366 -2.17 -11.72 14.73
C GLY A 366 -0.88 -10.91 14.56
N SER A 367 -0.92 -9.60 14.85
CA SER A 367 0.26 -8.71 14.76
C SER A 367 1.30 -8.96 15.85
N ILE A 368 0.92 -9.59 16.96
CA ILE A 368 1.83 -9.77 18.12
C ILE A 368 3.10 -10.54 17.74
N ILE A 369 3.00 -11.53 16.85
CA ILE A 369 4.19 -12.30 16.43
C ILE A 369 5.28 -11.41 15.81
N PHE A 370 4.89 -10.36 15.11
CA PHE A 370 5.82 -9.40 14.48
C PHE A 370 6.45 -8.41 15.48
N THR A 371 5.96 -8.37 16.74
CA THR A 371 6.58 -7.58 17.82
C THR A 371 7.63 -8.35 18.61
N THR A 372 7.86 -9.62 18.28
CA THR A 372 8.82 -10.50 18.96
C THR A 372 10.23 -10.33 18.39
N GLN A 373 11.22 -10.92 19.06
CA GLN A 373 12.61 -10.92 18.61
C GLN A 373 12.80 -11.64 17.25
N GLY A 374 11.94 -12.60 16.93
CA GLY A 374 11.88 -13.25 15.61
C GLY A 374 11.04 -12.49 14.58
N GLY A 375 10.32 -11.46 15.01
CA GLY A 375 9.29 -10.78 14.22
C GLY A 375 9.77 -10.19 12.91
N LEU A 376 11.01 -9.66 12.85
CA LEU A 376 11.58 -9.14 11.61
C LEU A 376 11.73 -10.23 10.54
N TYR A 377 12.16 -11.44 10.91
CA TYR A 377 12.29 -12.54 9.96
C TYR A 377 10.93 -13.01 9.43
N TRP A 378 9.92 -13.08 10.31
CA TRP A 378 8.55 -13.39 9.91
C TRP A 378 8.00 -12.34 8.96
N LEU A 379 8.19 -11.05 9.28
CA LEU A 379 7.79 -9.93 8.43
C LEU A 379 8.41 -10.04 7.04
N ASP A 380 9.73 -10.23 6.96
CA ASP A 380 10.48 -10.29 5.71
C ASP A 380 10.00 -11.44 4.82
N ILE A 381 9.79 -12.63 5.39
CA ILE A 381 9.29 -13.79 4.64
C ILE A 381 7.83 -13.58 4.22
N VAL A 382 6.94 -13.14 5.12
CA VAL A 382 5.52 -12.96 4.82
C VAL A 382 5.33 -11.86 3.76
N ASP A 383 6.02 -10.71 3.91
CA ASP A 383 5.97 -9.61 2.94
C ASP A 383 6.41 -10.08 1.54
N HIS A 384 7.53 -10.81 1.46
CA HIS A 384 8.02 -11.35 0.20
C HIS A 384 6.97 -12.21 -0.50
N PHE A 385 6.43 -13.21 0.19
CA PHE A 385 5.47 -14.14 -0.42
C PHE A 385 4.14 -13.47 -0.78
N ILE A 386 3.64 -12.58 0.06
CA ILE A 386 2.39 -11.87 -0.21
C ILE A 386 2.54 -10.90 -1.37
N THR A 387 3.63 -10.14 -1.43
CA THR A 387 3.80 -9.10 -2.45
C THR A 387 4.20 -9.66 -3.81
N HIS A 388 5.09 -10.65 -3.85
CA HIS A 388 5.59 -11.22 -5.10
C HIS A 388 4.67 -12.30 -5.70
N TYR A 389 3.99 -13.10 -4.86
CA TYR A 389 3.15 -14.20 -5.34
C TYR A 389 1.66 -13.91 -5.16
N GLY A 390 1.23 -13.53 -3.97
CA GLY A 390 -0.18 -13.30 -3.67
C GLY A 390 -0.76 -12.15 -4.50
N LEU A 391 -0.15 -10.98 -4.37
CA LEU A 391 -0.63 -9.74 -4.99
C LEU A 391 -0.59 -9.82 -6.53
N VAL A 392 0.51 -10.31 -7.09
CA VAL A 392 0.67 -10.46 -8.55
C VAL A 392 -0.37 -11.44 -9.10
N THR A 393 -0.60 -12.57 -8.40
CA THR A 393 -1.61 -13.56 -8.79
C THR A 393 -3.02 -12.98 -8.76
N VAL A 394 -3.36 -12.21 -7.73
CA VAL A 394 -4.67 -11.53 -7.66
C VAL A 394 -4.85 -10.58 -8.85
N GLY A 395 -3.86 -9.76 -9.17
CA GLY A 395 -3.94 -8.84 -10.31
C GLY A 395 -4.11 -9.54 -11.66
N ILE A 396 -3.43 -10.68 -11.85
CA ILE A 396 -3.64 -11.54 -13.04
C ILE A 396 -5.08 -12.05 -13.08
N LEU A 397 -5.58 -12.58 -11.97
CA LEU A 397 -6.91 -13.17 -11.90
C LEU A 397 -8.03 -12.12 -12.03
N GLU A 398 -7.85 -10.92 -11.51
CA GLU A 398 -8.78 -9.79 -11.72
C GLU A 398 -8.82 -9.37 -13.19
N ALA A 399 -7.66 -9.25 -13.84
CA ALA A 399 -7.59 -8.94 -15.27
C ALA A 399 -8.23 -10.06 -16.13
N ILE A 400 -8.04 -11.33 -15.74
CA ILE A 400 -8.70 -12.47 -16.40
C ILE A 400 -10.22 -12.44 -16.14
N LEU A 401 -10.67 -12.20 -14.92
CA LEU A 401 -12.08 -12.11 -14.55
C LEU A 401 -12.81 -11.07 -15.40
N VAL A 402 -12.24 -9.87 -15.51
CA VAL A 402 -12.85 -8.79 -16.28
C VAL A 402 -12.62 -8.99 -17.78
N GLY A 403 -11.41 -9.39 -18.18
CA GLY A 403 -11.04 -9.51 -19.61
C GLY A 403 -11.77 -10.62 -20.34
N TRP A 404 -12.01 -11.77 -19.67
CA TRP A 404 -12.45 -13.00 -20.33
C TRP A 404 -13.80 -13.52 -19.84
N PHE A 405 -14.17 -13.31 -18.58
CA PHE A 405 -15.44 -13.80 -18.03
C PHE A 405 -16.53 -12.73 -18.05
N LEU A 406 -16.24 -11.49 -17.62
CA LEU A 406 -17.20 -10.39 -17.70
C LEU A 406 -17.28 -9.82 -19.14
N GLY A 407 -16.14 -9.67 -19.78
CA GLY A 407 -15.95 -8.92 -21.01
C GLY A 407 -15.67 -7.44 -20.70
N THR A 408 -14.51 -6.95 -21.18
CA THR A 408 -14.05 -5.57 -20.93
C THR A 408 -15.07 -4.52 -21.38
N HIS A 409 -15.85 -4.80 -22.44
CA HIS A 409 -16.87 -3.88 -22.97
C HIS A 409 -17.89 -3.48 -21.90
N VAL A 410 -18.27 -4.38 -20.98
CA VAL A 410 -19.26 -4.07 -19.93
C VAL A 410 -18.78 -2.93 -19.05
N LEU A 411 -17.54 -3.03 -18.53
CA LEU A 411 -16.98 -1.95 -17.71
C LEU A 411 -16.63 -0.72 -18.54
N LYS A 412 -16.12 -0.88 -19.76
CA LYS A 412 -15.82 0.24 -20.65
C LYS A 412 -17.06 1.08 -20.98
N ASP A 413 -18.18 0.43 -21.31
CA ASP A 413 -19.43 1.12 -21.58
C ASP A 413 -19.93 1.84 -20.32
N HIS A 414 -19.81 1.21 -19.15
CA HIS A 414 -20.14 1.85 -17.87
C HIS A 414 -19.25 3.07 -17.59
N ILE A 415 -17.91 2.94 -17.74
CA ILE A 415 -16.97 4.05 -17.58
C ILE A 415 -17.35 5.23 -18.47
N ASN A 416 -17.63 4.95 -19.75
CA ASN A 416 -17.96 5.96 -20.75
C ASN A 416 -19.35 6.60 -20.53
N GLN A 417 -20.26 5.94 -19.79
CA GLN A 417 -21.56 6.51 -19.41
C GLN A 417 -21.45 7.48 -18.21
N VAL A 418 -20.51 7.22 -17.28
CA VAL A 418 -20.42 8.00 -16.02
C VAL A 418 -19.27 9.02 -16.03
N SER A 419 -18.34 8.93 -16.96
CA SER A 419 -17.18 9.80 -17.05
C SER A 419 -17.26 10.74 -18.26
N SER A 420 -16.76 11.95 -18.11
CA SER A 420 -16.63 12.93 -19.21
C SER A 420 -15.59 12.54 -20.27
N SER A 421 -14.59 11.74 -19.88
CA SER A 421 -13.53 11.27 -20.76
C SER A 421 -13.80 9.86 -21.24
N ILE A 422 -13.65 9.65 -22.57
CA ILE A 422 -13.93 8.37 -23.23
C ILE A 422 -12.72 7.45 -23.18
N VAL A 423 -12.94 6.22 -22.77
CA VAL A 423 -11.96 5.13 -22.78
C VAL A 423 -12.16 4.30 -24.06
N GLY A 424 -11.09 4.17 -24.84
CA GLY A 424 -11.11 3.47 -26.13
C GLY A 424 -10.61 2.02 -26.04
N LEU A 425 -10.36 1.44 -27.24
CA LEU A 425 -9.90 0.06 -27.40
C LEU A 425 -8.55 -0.25 -26.71
N TRP A 426 -7.73 0.77 -26.49
CA TRP A 426 -6.43 0.61 -25.82
C TRP A 426 -6.58 -0.05 -24.43
N TRP A 427 -7.62 0.31 -23.69
CA TRP A 427 -7.87 -0.25 -22.36
C TRP A 427 -8.27 -1.73 -22.42
N ASP A 428 -9.12 -2.10 -23.41
CA ASP A 428 -9.50 -3.50 -23.64
C ASP A 428 -8.26 -4.37 -23.90
N ILE A 429 -7.34 -3.88 -24.75
CA ILE A 429 -6.12 -4.61 -25.11
C ILE A 429 -5.19 -4.76 -23.88
N LEU A 430 -5.03 -3.68 -23.11
CA LEU A 430 -4.17 -3.70 -21.94
C LEU A 430 -4.70 -4.67 -20.87
N ILE A 431 -5.98 -4.59 -20.52
CA ILE A 431 -6.56 -5.45 -19.50
C ILE A 431 -6.63 -6.91 -19.93
N LYS A 432 -7.04 -7.16 -21.18
CA LYS A 432 -7.28 -8.54 -21.65
C LYS A 432 -5.99 -9.32 -21.94
N TYR A 433 -4.96 -8.65 -22.44
CA TYR A 433 -3.77 -9.31 -22.94
C TYR A 433 -2.49 -8.86 -22.26
N PHE A 434 -2.23 -7.55 -22.22
CA PHE A 434 -0.95 -7.01 -21.81
C PHE A 434 -0.68 -7.21 -20.32
N VAL A 435 -1.63 -6.82 -19.47
CA VAL A 435 -1.50 -6.92 -18.01
C VAL A 435 -1.32 -8.37 -17.55
N PRO A 436 -2.15 -9.34 -17.95
CA PRO A 436 -1.93 -10.74 -17.57
C PRO A 436 -0.60 -11.30 -18.08
N LEU A 437 -0.17 -10.89 -19.28
CA LEU A 437 1.11 -11.32 -19.85
C LEU A 437 2.30 -10.81 -19.04
N VAL A 438 2.34 -9.50 -18.76
CA VAL A 438 3.47 -8.89 -18.02
C VAL A 438 3.53 -9.40 -16.60
N LEU A 439 2.40 -9.42 -15.88
CA LEU A 439 2.34 -9.96 -14.53
C LEU A 439 2.66 -11.46 -14.51
N GLY A 440 2.23 -12.21 -15.52
CA GLY A 440 2.56 -13.62 -15.68
C GLY A 440 4.06 -13.86 -15.86
N ILE A 441 4.74 -13.04 -16.67
CA ILE A 441 6.20 -13.10 -16.83
C ILE A 441 6.92 -12.83 -15.51
N ILE A 442 6.46 -11.82 -14.75
CA ILE A 442 7.01 -11.49 -13.44
C ILE A 442 6.84 -12.67 -12.49
N LEU A 443 5.63 -13.22 -12.38
CA LEU A 443 5.32 -14.33 -11.48
C LEU A 443 6.15 -15.58 -11.81
N VAL A 444 6.27 -15.94 -13.09
CA VAL A 444 7.07 -17.09 -13.51
C VAL A 444 8.56 -16.87 -13.22
N GLY A 445 9.05 -15.64 -13.45
CA GLY A 445 10.43 -15.27 -13.11
C GLY A 445 10.73 -15.39 -11.62
N ASP A 446 9.83 -14.88 -10.76
CA ASP A 446 9.95 -14.96 -9.31
C ASP A 446 9.92 -16.42 -8.83
N ILE A 447 8.99 -17.25 -9.35
CA ILE A 447 8.92 -18.68 -9.03
C ILE A 447 10.22 -19.41 -9.44
N TYR A 448 10.73 -19.14 -10.65
CA TYR A 448 11.98 -19.75 -11.13
C TYR A 448 13.17 -19.41 -10.23
N HIS A 449 13.26 -18.13 -9.82
CA HIS A 449 14.30 -17.67 -8.91
C HIS A 449 14.18 -18.31 -7.53
N GLU A 450 12.98 -18.39 -6.96
CA GLU A 450 12.70 -18.96 -5.65
C GLU A 450 13.03 -20.47 -5.59
N VAL A 451 12.60 -21.22 -6.60
CA VAL A 451 12.90 -22.67 -6.70
C VAL A 451 14.40 -22.94 -6.84
N SER A 452 15.13 -22.01 -7.48
CA SER A 452 16.58 -22.13 -7.67
C SER A 452 17.37 -21.82 -6.39
N LYS A 453 16.88 -20.88 -5.57
CA LYS A 453 17.53 -20.45 -4.33
C LYS A 453 16.50 -19.88 -3.36
N PRO A 454 16.41 -20.39 -2.12
CA PRO A 454 15.43 -19.90 -1.16
C PRO A 454 15.64 -18.42 -0.84
N TYR A 455 14.55 -17.68 -0.70
CA TYR A 455 14.53 -16.25 -0.43
C TYR A 455 15.39 -15.88 0.79
N GLY A 456 16.09 -14.76 0.69
CA GLY A 456 16.82 -14.13 1.80
C GLY A 456 17.93 -14.99 2.43
N GLY A 457 18.25 -16.15 1.83
CA GLY A 457 19.19 -17.13 2.42
C GLY A 457 18.58 -17.91 3.59
N TYR A 458 17.26 -17.83 3.77
CA TYR A 458 16.54 -18.61 4.78
C TYR A 458 16.54 -20.12 4.44
N SER A 459 16.29 -20.96 5.44
CA SER A 459 16.11 -22.38 5.21
C SER A 459 14.80 -22.66 4.44
N TRP A 460 14.77 -23.72 3.64
CA TRP A 460 13.54 -24.17 2.98
C TRP A 460 12.38 -24.39 3.96
N ALA A 461 12.69 -24.88 5.17
CA ALA A 461 11.69 -25.07 6.21
C ALA A 461 11.02 -23.74 6.63
N ALA A 462 11.78 -22.64 6.73
CA ALA A 462 11.23 -21.32 7.05
C ALA A 462 10.44 -20.75 5.86
N VAL A 463 10.97 -20.84 4.65
CA VAL A 463 10.33 -20.34 3.44
C VAL A 463 9.00 -21.05 3.18
N LEU A 464 8.98 -22.38 3.24
CA LEU A 464 7.75 -23.16 3.05
C LEU A 464 6.80 -23.03 4.26
N GLY A 465 7.34 -23.14 5.48
CA GLY A 465 6.56 -23.15 6.71
C GLY A 465 5.90 -21.80 7.05
N ILE A 466 6.54 -20.68 6.73
CA ILE A 466 6.00 -19.34 6.95
C ILE A 466 5.40 -18.80 5.65
N GLY A 467 6.21 -18.63 4.59
CA GLY A 467 5.80 -17.93 3.38
C GLY A 467 4.72 -18.66 2.58
N VAL A 468 5.02 -19.86 2.07
CA VAL A 468 4.09 -20.61 1.24
C VAL A 468 2.83 -21.01 2.01
N ASN A 469 2.98 -21.48 3.25
CA ASN A 469 1.83 -21.83 4.08
C ASN A 469 0.93 -20.64 4.38
N TRP A 470 1.47 -19.42 4.50
CA TRP A 470 0.65 -18.21 4.68
C TRP A 470 -0.27 -17.97 3.49
N ILE A 471 0.26 -18.09 2.26
CA ILE A 471 -0.55 -17.96 1.05
C ILE A 471 -1.62 -19.06 1.00
N ILE A 472 -1.23 -20.32 1.22
CA ILE A 472 -2.18 -21.45 1.19
C ILE A 472 -3.28 -21.26 2.22
N LEU A 473 -2.93 -20.84 3.44
CA LEU A 473 -3.89 -20.61 4.50
C LEU A 473 -4.90 -19.52 4.12
N THR A 474 -4.42 -18.40 3.56
CA THR A 474 -5.32 -17.32 3.12
C THR A 474 -6.27 -17.74 2.01
N ILE A 475 -5.80 -18.57 1.05
CA ILE A 475 -6.65 -19.15 0.01
C ILE A 475 -7.71 -20.10 0.61
N LEU A 476 -7.30 -20.99 1.52
CA LEU A 476 -8.23 -21.92 2.17
C LEU A 476 -9.31 -21.19 2.96
N VAL A 477 -8.92 -20.16 3.72
CA VAL A 477 -9.86 -19.30 4.45
C VAL A 477 -10.80 -18.60 3.47
N ALA A 478 -10.30 -18.07 2.36
CA ALA A 478 -11.13 -17.44 1.33
C ALA A 478 -12.17 -18.40 0.73
N ILE A 479 -11.79 -19.65 0.46
CA ILE A 479 -12.68 -20.69 -0.04
C ILE A 479 -13.76 -21.02 1.02
N VAL A 480 -13.38 -21.11 2.29
CA VAL A 480 -14.32 -21.32 3.40
C VAL A 480 -15.33 -20.17 3.49
N PHE A 481 -14.87 -18.92 3.38
CA PHE A 481 -15.77 -17.75 3.37
C PHE A 481 -16.69 -17.76 2.15
N ALA A 482 -16.17 -18.07 0.97
CA ALA A 482 -16.95 -18.15 -0.28
C ALA A 482 -18.02 -19.25 -0.20
N SER A 483 -17.72 -20.40 0.44
CA SER A 483 -18.67 -21.51 0.59
C SER A 483 -19.82 -21.23 1.57
N ARG A 484 -19.68 -20.23 2.46
CA ARG A 484 -20.75 -19.87 3.39
C ARG A 484 -21.93 -19.23 2.65
N PRO A 485 -23.18 -19.51 3.06
CA PRO A 485 -24.35 -18.91 2.45
C PRO A 485 -24.37 -17.39 2.68
N TRP A 486 -24.82 -16.65 1.68
CA TRP A 486 -25.11 -15.23 1.80
C TRP A 486 -26.31 -15.02 2.72
N ARG A 487 -26.15 -14.18 3.74
CA ARG A 487 -27.26 -13.72 4.59
C ARG A 487 -27.92 -12.47 4.02
N VAL A 488 -27.21 -11.72 3.21
CA VAL A 488 -27.70 -10.55 2.48
C VAL A 488 -27.75 -10.92 1.00
N ASP A 489 -28.87 -10.63 0.34
CA ASP A 489 -28.96 -10.80 -1.13
C ASP A 489 -28.06 -9.76 -1.80
N TYR A 490 -26.90 -10.21 -2.31
CA TYR A 490 -25.90 -9.33 -2.93
C TYR A 490 -26.43 -8.58 -4.16
N ASN A 491 -27.47 -9.09 -4.85
CA ASN A 491 -28.10 -8.39 -5.97
C ASN A 491 -28.97 -7.20 -5.52
N LYS A 492 -29.31 -7.13 -4.25
CA LYS A 492 -30.10 -6.04 -3.63
C LYS A 492 -29.26 -5.03 -2.88
N ILE A 493 -27.93 -5.12 -2.94
CA ILE A 493 -27.04 -4.12 -2.36
C ILE A 493 -27.11 -2.85 -3.23
N ARG A 494 -27.38 -1.69 -2.60
CA ARG A 494 -27.51 -0.39 -3.25
C ARG A 494 -26.71 0.65 -2.45
N VAL A 495 -26.25 1.72 -3.14
CA VAL A 495 -25.71 2.92 -2.46
C VAL A 495 -26.85 3.63 -1.74
N ALA A 496 -26.57 4.27 -0.62
CA ALA A 496 -27.54 5.16 0.02
C ALA A 496 -27.79 6.35 -0.94
N GLU A 497 -29.08 6.62 -1.22
CA GLU A 497 -29.47 7.74 -2.09
C GLU A 497 -29.39 9.04 -1.30
N GLN A 498 -28.18 9.48 -0.98
CA GLN A 498 -27.94 10.77 -0.36
C GLN A 498 -27.71 11.85 -1.43
N PHE A 499 -27.06 11.43 -2.55
CA PHE A 499 -26.84 12.27 -3.73
C PHE A 499 -27.12 11.46 -4.98
N GLU A 500 -27.81 12.01 -5.96
CA GLU A 500 -28.11 11.31 -7.23
C GLU A 500 -26.97 11.45 -8.23
N ASP A 501 -26.26 12.57 -8.23
CA ASP A 501 -25.15 12.85 -9.13
C ASP A 501 -24.03 13.71 -8.49
N VAL A 502 -22.97 13.96 -9.27
CA VAL A 502 -21.80 14.73 -8.84
C VAL A 502 -22.15 16.21 -8.64
N GLU A 503 -23.09 16.77 -9.42
CA GLU A 503 -23.46 18.18 -9.28
C GLU A 503 -24.23 18.45 -7.99
N GLU A 504 -25.04 17.51 -7.53
CA GLU A 504 -25.69 17.57 -6.23
C GLU A 504 -24.69 17.42 -5.11
N TRP A 505 -23.71 16.52 -5.29
CA TRP A 505 -22.61 16.28 -4.37
C TRP A 505 -21.70 17.51 -4.21
N GLU A 506 -21.32 18.14 -5.34
CA GLU A 506 -20.49 19.37 -5.34
C GLU A 506 -21.22 20.58 -4.73
N ARG A 507 -22.55 20.67 -4.87
CA ARG A 507 -23.34 21.75 -4.27
C ARG A 507 -23.37 21.67 -2.74
N ASP A 508 -23.40 20.48 -2.17
CA ASP A 508 -23.41 20.28 -0.72
C ASP A 508 -22.04 20.61 -0.06
N GLU A 509 -20.95 20.64 -0.84
CA GLU A 509 -19.63 21.08 -0.37
C GLU A 509 -19.51 22.62 -0.26
N ILE A 510 -20.35 23.38 -0.96
CA ILE A 510 -20.30 24.85 -1.02
C ILE A 510 -21.23 25.49 0.02
N THR A 511 -22.20 24.74 0.55
CA THR A 511 -23.11 25.18 1.62
C THR A 511 -22.70 24.68 3.00
#